data_09643d3b1a882b339f593632ef58b96a
#
_entry.id   09643d3b1a882b339f593632ef58b96a
#
_cell.length_a   1.000
_cell.length_b   1.000
_cell.length_c   1.000
_cell.angle_alpha   90.00
_cell.angle_beta   90.00
_cell.angle_gamma   90.00
#
_symmetry.space_group_name_H-M   'P 1'
#
loop_
_entity.id
_entity.type
_entity.pdbx_description
1 polymer ?
#
loop_
_entity_poly.entity_id
_entity_poly.type
_entity_poly.pdbx_seq_one_letter_code
_entity_poly.pdbx_strand_id
1 'polypeptide(L)'
;NPPYKPVGTGIESLGESARIARHEVCCNIEDACKAANYLLKYGGRFCMCHRPERLVDTLELMRKYKLEPKRLRFVQDKNTEQPFLFLVQGQKGAKPFLRVEPQLIIKKENGKFTPEMLDIYGSYADGYDK
;
A
#
# COMPACT_ATOMS: atom_id res chain seq x y z
N ASN A 1 7.04 -3.76 0.98
CA ASN A 1 7.24 -2.49 0.27
C ASN A 1 7.69 -2.75 -1.17
N PRO A 2 6.77 -3.20 -2.04
CA PRO A 2 7.14 -3.54 -3.40
C PRO A 2 7.57 -2.31 -4.22
N PRO A 3 8.31 -2.51 -5.32
CA PRO A 3 8.70 -1.39 -6.15
C PRO A 3 7.48 -0.71 -6.78
N TYR A 4 7.50 0.62 -6.76
CA TYR A 4 6.37 1.42 -7.25
C TYR A 4 6.48 1.77 -8.72
N LYS A 5 7.67 1.73 -9.28
CA LYS A 5 7.91 2.04 -10.68
C LYS A 5 8.29 0.79 -11.44
N PRO A 6 7.73 0.56 -12.61
CA PRO A 6 8.15 -0.56 -13.44
C PRO A 6 9.59 -0.38 -13.91
N VAL A 7 10.28 -1.48 -14.05
CA VAL A 7 11.66 -1.49 -14.54
C VAL A 7 11.64 -1.64 -16.06
N GLY A 8 12.51 -0.91 -16.76
CA GLY A 8 12.70 -1.12 -18.18
C GLY A 8 11.71 -0.42 -19.09
N THR A 9 11.26 0.78 -18.70
CA THR A 9 10.45 1.61 -19.60
C THR A 9 11.29 2.10 -20.75
N GLY A 10 11.18 1.44 -21.90
CA GLY A 10 11.82 1.86 -23.14
C GLY A 10 10.94 2.82 -23.95
N ILE A 11 11.41 3.11 -25.19
CA ILE A 11 10.65 3.96 -26.12
C ILE A 11 9.58 3.10 -26.78
N GLU A 12 8.46 2.92 -26.12
CA GLU A 12 7.32 2.19 -26.64
C GLU A 12 6.10 3.09 -26.71
N SER A 13 5.05 2.66 -27.41
CA SER A 13 3.79 3.39 -27.42
C SER A 13 3.23 3.49 -26.00
N LEU A 14 2.55 4.58 -25.69
CA LEU A 14 1.99 4.79 -24.35
C LEU A 14 1.10 3.63 -23.89
N GLY A 15 0.28 3.08 -24.80
CA GLY A 15 -0.61 1.95 -24.46
C GLY A 15 0.15 0.67 -24.15
N GLU A 16 1.20 0.37 -24.91
CA GLU A 16 2.02 -0.81 -24.70
C GLU A 16 2.89 -0.68 -23.47
N SER A 17 3.51 0.48 -23.28
CA SER A 17 4.26 0.76 -22.05
C SER A 17 3.41 0.62 -20.81
N ALA A 18 2.19 1.14 -20.84
CA ALA A 18 1.28 1.04 -19.71
C ALA A 18 0.91 -0.42 -19.41
N ARG A 19 0.68 -1.22 -20.45
CA ARG A 19 0.35 -2.65 -20.31
C ARG A 19 1.51 -3.44 -19.70
N ILE A 20 2.73 -3.21 -20.20
CA ILE A 20 3.94 -3.85 -19.68
C ILE A 20 4.17 -3.44 -18.23
N ALA A 21 4.05 -2.15 -17.94
CA ALA A 21 4.22 -1.62 -16.59
C ALA A 21 3.24 -2.26 -15.61
N ARG A 22 1.97 -2.40 -15.99
CA ARG A 22 0.97 -3.05 -15.16
C ARG A 22 1.31 -4.51 -14.92
N HIS A 23 1.75 -5.21 -15.96
CA HIS A 23 2.12 -6.62 -15.85
C HIS A 23 3.26 -6.82 -14.86
N GLU A 24 4.32 -6.01 -14.95
CA GLU A 24 5.47 -6.09 -14.04
C GLU A 24 5.06 -5.83 -12.60
N VAL A 25 4.25 -4.81 -12.36
CA VAL A 25 3.78 -4.47 -11.01
C VAL A 25 2.94 -5.61 -10.45
N CYS A 26 2.03 -6.17 -11.24
CA CYS A 26 1.20 -7.29 -10.78
C CYS A 26 2.03 -8.52 -10.46
N CYS A 27 3.07 -8.82 -11.24
CA CYS A 27 3.97 -9.93 -10.96
C CYS A 27 4.71 -9.72 -9.63
N ASN A 28 5.16 -8.51 -9.35
CA ASN A 28 5.85 -8.20 -8.09
C ASN A 28 4.91 -8.34 -6.89
N ILE A 29 3.68 -7.88 -7.01
CA ILE A 29 2.67 -8.02 -5.95
C ILE A 29 2.34 -9.51 -5.76
N GLU A 30 2.18 -10.25 -6.85
CA GLU A 30 1.89 -11.68 -6.79
C GLU A 30 3.00 -12.46 -6.09
N ASP A 31 4.25 -12.16 -6.41
CA ASP A 31 5.40 -12.81 -5.77
C ASP A 31 5.42 -12.53 -4.27
N ALA A 32 5.12 -11.31 -3.85
CA ALA A 32 5.03 -10.96 -2.44
C ALA A 32 3.91 -11.73 -1.75
N CYS A 33 2.76 -11.85 -2.38
CA CYS A 33 1.63 -12.60 -1.82
C CYS A 33 1.92 -14.10 -1.73
N LYS A 34 2.56 -14.67 -2.75
CA LYS A 34 3.02 -16.07 -2.73
C LYS A 34 3.95 -16.34 -1.56
N ALA A 35 4.95 -15.49 -1.40
CA ALA A 35 5.94 -15.63 -0.34
C ALA A 35 5.26 -15.52 1.04
N ALA A 36 4.37 -14.56 1.20
CA ALA A 36 3.63 -14.36 2.44
C ALA A 36 2.78 -15.58 2.78
N ASN A 37 2.05 -16.11 1.79
CA ASN A 37 1.23 -17.29 2.01
C ASN A 37 2.07 -18.50 2.41
N TYR A 38 3.24 -18.65 1.83
CA TYR A 38 4.15 -19.74 2.15
C TYR A 38 4.73 -19.61 3.56
N LEU A 39 5.11 -18.39 3.96
CA LEU A 39 5.82 -18.15 5.21
C LEU A 39 4.90 -18.01 6.43
N LEU A 40 3.66 -17.56 6.22
CA LEU A 40 2.75 -17.27 7.32
C LEU A 40 2.00 -18.53 7.78
N LYS A 41 1.77 -18.58 9.07
CA LYS A 41 0.80 -19.52 9.66
C LYS A 41 -0.62 -18.99 9.44
N TYR A 42 -1.61 -19.86 9.57
CA TYR A 42 -3.00 -19.39 9.59
C TYR A 42 -3.19 -18.37 10.72
N GLY A 43 -3.87 -17.27 10.40
CA GLY A 43 -4.00 -16.15 11.31
C GLY A 43 -2.86 -15.15 11.23
N GLY A 44 -1.76 -15.48 10.55
CA GLY A 44 -0.63 -14.58 10.34
C GLY A 44 -1.04 -13.39 9.49
N ARG A 45 -0.38 -12.26 9.69
CA ARG A 45 -0.71 -10.99 9.05
C ARG A 45 0.31 -10.60 8.00
N PHE A 46 -0.20 -10.01 6.92
CA PHE A 46 0.61 -9.49 5.83
C PHE A 46 0.24 -8.03 5.61
N CYS A 47 1.22 -7.15 5.69
CA CYS A 47 1.02 -5.72 5.48
C CYS A 47 1.74 -5.28 4.22
N MET A 48 1.05 -4.45 3.43
CA MET A 48 1.61 -3.92 2.19
C MET A 48 1.18 -2.46 2.02
N CYS A 49 2.03 -1.67 1.38
CA CYS A 49 1.67 -0.34 0.94
C CYS A 49 1.95 -0.21 -0.56
N HIS A 50 1.12 0.54 -1.25
CA HIS A 50 1.27 0.77 -2.68
C HIS A 50 0.48 2.01 -3.10
N ARG A 51 0.61 2.38 -4.37
CA ARG A 51 -0.16 3.49 -4.95
C ARG A 51 -1.64 3.12 -5.06
N PRO A 52 -2.55 4.09 -4.89
CA PRO A 52 -3.99 3.81 -4.92
C PRO A 52 -4.47 3.15 -6.22
N GLU A 53 -3.86 3.45 -7.35
CA GLU A 53 -4.25 2.86 -8.64
C GLU A 53 -3.99 1.35 -8.71
N ARG A 54 -3.21 0.81 -7.78
CA ARG A 54 -2.92 -0.63 -7.69
C ARG A 54 -3.77 -1.34 -6.64
N LEU A 55 -4.73 -0.65 -6.06
CA LEU A 55 -5.53 -1.21 -4.97
C LEU A 55 -6.31 -2.44 -5.40
N VAL A 56 -7.00 -2.39 -6.53
CA VAL A 56 -7.82 -3.50 -7.00
C VAL A 56 -6.95 -4.73 -7.30
N ASP A 57 -5.85 -4.52 -8.02
CA ASP A 57 -4.92 -5.61 -8.32
C ASP A 57 -4.35 -6.23 -7.03
N THR A 58 -4.02 -5.39 -6.06
CA THR A 58 -3.48 -5.85 -4.78
C THR A 58 -4.49 -6.70 -4.01
N LEU A 59 -5.72 -6.21 -3.89
CA LEU A 59 -6.76 -6.93 -3.16
C LEU A 59 -7.09 -8.28 -3.82
N GLU A 60 -7.14 -8.29 -5.15
CA GLU A 60 -7.40 -9.52 -5.91
C GLU A 60 -6.31 -10.56 -5.66
N LEU A 61 -5.04 -10.14 -5.77
CA LEU A 61 -3.90 -11.04 -5.55
C LEU A 61 -3.80 -11.52 -4.11
N MET A 62 -4.07 -10.64 -3.14
CA MET A 62 -4.11 -11.05 -1.74
C MET A 62 -5.15 -12.14 -1.53
N ARG A 63 -6.36 -11.97 -2.05
CA ARG A 63 -7.43 -12.97 -1.91
C ARG A 63 -7.08 -14.26 -2.63
N LYS A 64 -6.45 -14.19 -3.81
CA LYS A 64 -5.99 -15.35 -4.56
C LYS A 64 -5.05 -16.23 -3.72
N TYR A 65 -4.19 -15.62 -2.92
CA TYR A 65 -3.24 -16.32 -2.08
C TYR A 65 -3.69 -16.46 -0.62
N LYS A 66 -5.00 -16.37 -0.38
CA LYS A 66 -5.63 -16.59 0.93
C LYS A 66 -5.18 -15.61 2.01
N LEU A 67 -4.75 -14.44 1.62
CA LEU A 67 -4.42 -13.34 2.51
C LEU A 67 -5.61 -12.36 2.49
N GLU A 68 -6.68 -12.70 3.16
CA GLU A 68 -7.91 -11.90 3.10
C GLU A 68 -7.66 -10.49 3.62
N PRO A 69 -7.92 -9.44 2.81
CA PRO A 69 -7.74 -8.06 3.27
C PRO A 69 -8.70 -7.74 4.40
N LYS A 70 -8.16 -7.27 5.53
CA LYS A 70 -8.96 -7.02 6.73
C LYS A 70 -8.99 -5.58 7.14
N ARG A 71 -7.93 -4.81 6.84
CA ARG A 71 -7.83 -3.40 7.20
C ARG A 71 -7.23 -2.63 6.02
N LEU A 72 -7.80 -1.49 5.72
CA LEU A 72 -7.33 -0.60 4.65
C LEU A 72 -7.29 0.82 5.18
N ARG A 73 -6.20 1.51 4.88
CA ARG A 73 -6.05 2.91 5.26
C ARG A 73 -5.39 3.67 4.12
N PHE A 74 -5.94 4.83 3.77
CA PHE A 74 -5.32 5.70 2.78
C PHE A 74 -4.45 6.74 3.46
N VAL A 75 -3.38 7.13 2.76
CA VAL A 75 -2.42 8.13 3.23
C VAL A 75 -2.42 9.30 2.25
N GLN A 76 -2.52 10.52 2.77
CA GLN A 76 -2.49 11.74 1.97
C GLN A 76 -1.65 12.81 2.65
N ASP A 77 -1.11 13.73 1.85
CA ASP A 77 -0.20 14.73 2.39
C ASP A 77 -0.95 15.76 3.23
N LYS A 78 -2.01 16.34 2.67
CA LYS A 78 -2.85 17.31 3.37
C LYS A 78 -4.31 16.90 3.28
N ASN A 79 -5.13 17.46 4.15
CA ASN A 79 -6.55 17.09 4.24
C ASN A 79 -7.32 17.31 2.94
N THR A 80 -6.92 18.28 2.12
CA THR A 80 -7.59 18.60 0.86
C THR A 80 -7.03 17.87 -0.34
N GLU A 81 -5.98 17.09 -0.18
CA GLU A 81 -5.34 16.39 -1.27
C GLU A 81 -5.88 14.97 -1.41
N GLN A 82 -5.66 14.37 -2.59
CA GLN A 82 -6.02 12.99 -2.80
C GLN A 82 -4.99 12.07 -2.16
N PRO A 83 -5.40 10.87 -1.75
CA PRO A 83 -4.44 9.88 -1.26
C PRO A 83 -3.39 9.55 -2.32
N PHE A 84 -2.15 9.42 -1.90
CA PHE A 84 -1.06 9.00 -2.77
C PHE A 84 -0.56 7.59 -2.44
N LEU A 85 -1.05 7.01 -1.35
CA LEU A 85 -0.64 5.69 -0.89
C LEU A 85 -1.81 5.01 -0.19
N PHE A 86 -1.85 3.69 -0.23
CA PHE A 86 -2.71 2.93 0.66
C PHE A 86 -1.87 1.96 1.49
N LEU A 87 -2.37 1.65 2.67
CA LEU A 87 -1.84 0.62 3.54
C LEU A 87 -2.92 -0.45 3.66
N VAL A 88 -2.55 -1.70 3.45
CA VAL A 88 -3.49 -2.80 3.58
C VAL A 88 -2.89 -3.89 4.45
N GLN A 89 -3.71 -4.45 5.33
CA GLN A 89 -3.34 -5.61 6.14
C GLN A 89 -4.26 -6.75 5.79
N GLY A 90 -3.67 -7.88 5.38
CA GLY A 90 -4.37 -9.13 5.16
C GLY A 90 -4.05 -10.13 6.25
N GLN A 91 -4.91 -11.11 6.39
CA GLN A 91 -4.72 -12.18 7.38
C GLN A 91 -4.94 -13.52 6.72
N LYS A 92 -3.98 -14.42 6.87
CA LYS A 92 -4.05 -15.74 6.23
C LYS A 92 -5.20 -16.57 6.79
N GLY A 93 -6.08 -17.00 5.90
CA GLY A 93 -7.21 -17.82 6.24
C GLY A 93 -8.37 -17.10 6.92
N ALA A 94 -8.34 -15.78 6.99
CA ALA A 94 -9.41 -15.00 7.62
C ALA A 94 -10.68 -14.99 6.78
N LYS A 95 -11.79 -14.74 7.44
CA LYS A 95 -13.09 -14.58 6.81
C LYS A 95 -13.20 -13.20 6.15
N PRO A 96 -14.11 -13.02 5.18
CA PRO A 96 -14.30 -11.73 4.51
C PRO A 96 -14.68 -10.61 5.47
N PHE A 97 -14.76 -9.46 4.93
CA PHE A 97 -15.11 -8.14 5.48
C PHE A 97 -13.89 -7.29 5.81
N LEU A 98 -13.75 -6.27 5.00
CA LEU A 98 -12.69 -5.27 5.10
C LEU A 98 -13.17 -4.10 5.96
N ARG A 99 -12.33 -3.63 6.85
CA ARG A 99 -12.57 -2.38 7.59
C ARG A 99 -11.69 -1.30 7.00
N VAL A 100 -12.32 -0.21 6.56
CA VAL A 100 -11.61 0.99 6.10
C VAL A 100 -11.43 1.92 7.30
N GLU A 101 -10.18 2.25 7.59
CA GLU A 101 -9.84 3.10 8.72
C GLU A 101 -9.77 4.57 8.32
N PRO A 102 -9.80 5.51 9.27
CA PRO A 102 -9.64 6.92 8.95
C PRO A 102 -8.35 7.19 8.19
N GLN A 103 -8.41 8.15 7.27
CA GLN A 103 -7.26 8.52 6.47
C GLN A 103 -6.12 9.04 7.34
N LEU A 104 -4.89 8.65 7.00
CA LEU A 104 -3.72 9.21 7.62
C LEU A 104 -3.30 10.47 6.86
N ILE A 105 -3.36 11.60 7.52
CA ILE A 105 -2.97 12.89 6.97
C ILE A 105 -1.58 13.23 7.50
N ILE A 106 -0.63 13.43 6.60
CA ILE A 106 0.76 13.61 6.99
C ILE A 106 1.02 15.02 7.50
N LYS A 107 0.50 16.03 6.79
CA LYS A 107 0.78 17.44 7.11
C LYS A 107 -0.48 18.25 7.32
N LYS A 108 -0.35 19.26 8.18
CA LYS A 108 -1.36 20.30 8.34
C LYS A 108 -1.28 21.28 7.18
N GLU A 109 -2.27 22.20 7.09
CA GLU A 109 -2.29 23.28 6.10
C GLU A 109 -1.02 24.14 6.13
N ASN A 110 -0.41 24.30 7.31
CA ASN A 110 0.80 25.09 7.47
C ASN A 110 2.09 24.35 7.08
N GLY A 111 1.99 23.12 6.57
CA GLY A 111 3.14 22.32 6.14
C GLY A 111 3.83 21.53 7.24
N LYS A 112 3.40 21.65 8.47
CA LYS A 112 3.96 20.89 9.60
C LYS A 112 3.27 19.55 9.73
N PHE A 113 3.95 18.57 10.32
CA PHE A 113 3.38 17.25 10.55
C PHE A 113 2.16 17.31 11.45
N THR A 114 1.17 16.44 11.15
CA THR A 114 0.02 16.27 12.03
C THR A 114 0.44 15.60 13.34
N PRO A 115 -0.34 15.75 14.42
CA PRO A 115 -0.04 15.06 15.67
C PRO A 115 0.08 13.55 15.52
N GLU A 116 -0.74 12.94 14.66
CA GLU A 116 -0.67 11.51 14.40
C GLU A 116 0.65 11.12 13.76
N MET A 117 1.14 11.90 12.80
CA MET A 117 2.44 11.63 12.17
C MET A 117 3.59 11.81 13.15
N LEU A 118 3.53 12.82 14.01
CA LEU A 118 4.55 13.02 15.05
C LEU A 118 4.58 11.82 16.00
N ASP A 119 3.41 11.30 16.34
CA ASP A 119 3.31 10.11 17.20
C ASP A 119 3.89 8.87 16.52
N ILE A 120 3.62 8.67 15.23
CA ILE A 120 4.15 7.54 14.45
C ILE A 120 5.68 7.61 14.37
N TYR A 121 6.22 8.79 14.06
CA TYR A 121 7.68 8.96 13.97
C TYR A 121 8.38 8.86 15.31
N GLY A 122 7.72 9.24 16.41
CA GLY A 122 8.34 9.24 17.73
C GLY A 122 9.63 10.06 17.74
N SER A 123 10.73 9.47 18.18
CA SER A 123 12.03 10.16 18.26
C SER A 123 12.58 10.58 16.90
N TYR A 124 12.17 9.95 15.82
CA TYR A 124 12.60 10.34 14.47
C TYR A 124 12.08 11.73 14.06
N ALA A 125 11.05 12.21 14.73
CA ALA A 125 10.49 13.53 14.44
C ALA A 125 11.29 14.70 15.03
N ASP A 126 12.25 14.44 15.88
CA ASP A 126 12.97 15.49 16.62
C ASP A 126 13.76 16.44 15.71
N GLY A 127 14.17 15.99 14.54
CA GLY A 127 14.86 16.82 13.55
C GLY A 127 13.96 17.58 12.60
N TYR A 128 12.64 17.46 12.72
CA TYR A 128 11.68 18.07 11.82
C TYR A 128 10.96 19.24 12.47
N ASP A 129 10.45 20.15 11.64
CA ASP A 129 9.69 21.29 12.10
C ASP A 129 8.32 20.84 12.62
N LYS A 130 8.14 21.01 13.92
CA LYS A 130 6.92 20.57 14.62
C LYS A 130 5.83 21.65 14.64
#